data_cd6836886bd22ff14eb926b99f43e703
#
_entry.id   cd6836886bd22ff14eb926b99f43e703
#
_cell.length_a   1.000
_cell.length_b   1.000
_cell.length_c   1.000
_cell.angle_alpha   90.00
_cell.angle_beta   90.00
_cell.angle_gamma   90.00
#
_symmetry.space_group_name_H-M   'P 1'
#
loop_
_entity.id
_entity.type
_entity.pdbx_description
1 polymer ?
#
loop_
_entity_poly.entity_id
_entity_poly.type
_entity_poly.pdbx_seq_one_letter_code
_entity_poly.pdbx_strand_id
1 'polypeptide(L)'
;MIILSRLQQLLTELYDAPVEHAVEDFLITDRAALASLLPQHTEETADEQVFVVQSEGDVRIGVYIDGAVLERLTRANPLQALSDENLHDYCTALEGVSHFHYLMWSLKRQRNVSLLELELQAEVDKYAGAVALFTRQREGHLPPELHTRLFHAVSFLPHLDAAARERYEEANRHAARFCRSLQERFLNPRRSRPEKWLAELRRFFRCGHQEKIRQLAV
;
A
#
# COMPACT_ATOMS: atom_id res chain seq x y z
N MET A 1 6.39 -16.11 0.67
CA MET A 1 6.83 -15.61 1.99
C MET A 1 7.97 -14.61 1.87
N ILE A 2 9.15 -14.92 1.34
CA ILE A 2 10.27 -13.96 1.23
C ILE A 2 9.88 -12.60 0.58
N ILE A 3 8.92 -12.57 -0.32
CA ILE A 3 8.53 -11.34 -1.02
C ILE A 3 7.84 -10.34 -0.10
N LEU A 4 6.95 -10.76 0.79
CA LEU A 4 6.23 -9.87 1.70
C LEU A 4 7.17 -9.22 2.72
N SER A 5 8.10 -9.99 3.31
CA SER A 5 9.15 -9.44 4.18
C SER A 5 9.99 -8.38 3.45
N ARG A 6 10.28 -8.59 2.17
CA ARG A 6 11.04 -7.63 1.37
C ARG A 6 10.23 -6.37 1.04
N LEU A 7 8.92 -6.50 0.80
CA LEU A 7 8.02 -5.36 0.63
C LEU A 7 7.89 -4.57 1.95
N GLN A 8 7.77 -5.27 3.08
CA GLN A 8 7.76 -4.62 4.41
C GLN A 8 9.09 -3.90 4.69
N GLN A 9 10.23 -4.52 4.34
CA GLN A 9 11.53 -3.89 4.44
C GLN A 9 11.62 -2.64 3.55
N LEU A 10 11.10 -2.68 2.33
CA LEU A 10 11.06 -1.55 1.42
C LEU A 10 10.31 -0.36 2.06
N LEU A 11 9.14 -0.60 2.68
CA LEU A 11 8.40 0.44 3.38
C LEU A 11 9.15 0.96 4.61
N THR A 12 9.80 0.08 5.37
CA THR A 12 10.66 0.47 6.49
C THR A 12 11.76 1.44 6.05
N GLU A 13 12.44 1.14 4.95
CA GLU A 13 13.52 1.99 4.40
C GLU A 13 13.00 3.32 3.87
N LEU A 14 11.88 3.30 3.12
CA LEU A 14 11.26 4.49 2.55
C LEU A 14 10.87 5.49 3.66
N TYR A 15 10.21 5.00 4.71
CA TYR A 15 9.63 5.86 5.74
C TYR A 15 10.50 6.04 6.98
N ASP A 16 11.61 5.28 7.08
CA ASP A 16 12.40 5.21 8.33
C ASP A 16 11.46 4.92 9.52
N ALA A 17 10.66 3.87 9.37
CA ALA A 17 9.54 3.54 10.23
C ALA A 17 9.52 2.03 10.53
N PRO A 18 10.48 1.52 11.34
CA PRO A 18 10.52 0.10 11.67
C PRO A 18 9.31 -0.33 12.51
N VAL A 19 8.80 -1.52 12.21
CA VAL A 19 7.79 -2.24 12.99
C VAL A 19 8.39 -3.53 13.55
N GLU A 20 7.88 -3.98 14.70
CA GLU A 20 8.47 -5.10 15.45
C GLU A 20 8.03 -6.47 14.94
N HIS A 21 6.91 -6.52 14.23
CA HIS A 21 6.28 -7.76 13.79
C HIS A 21 6.47 -7.97 12.29
N ALA A 22 6.68 -9.20 11.88
CA ALA A 22 6.71 -9.57 10.48
C ALA A 22 5.28 -9.77 9.96
N VAL A 23 4.98 -9.26 8.77
CA VAL A 23 3.65 -9.40 8.15
C VAL A 23 3.26 -10.87 7.97
N GLU A 24 4.24 -11.74 7.75
CA GLU A 24 4.02 -13.18 7.57
C GLU A 24 3.44 -13.87 8.81
N ASP A 25 3.67 -13.35 10.00
CA ASP A 25 3.11 -13.89 11.24
C ASP A 25 1.59 -13.66 11.35
N PHE A 26 1.07 -12.76 10.53
CA PHE A 26 -0.35 -12.37 10.48
C PHE A 26 -1.03 -12.77 9.16
N LEU A 27 -0.31 -13.47 8.28
CA LEU A 27 -0.74 -13.74 6.92
C LEU A 27 -1.72 -14.91 6.85
N ILE A 28 -2.80 -14.71 6.13
CA ILE A 28 -3.77 -15.73 5.69
C ILE A 28 -3.77 -15.74 4.17
N THR A 29 -3.62 -16.91 3.57
CA THR A 29 -3.59 -17.07 2.11
C THR A 29 -4.74 -17.92 1.58
N ASP A 30 -5.44 -18.58 2.48
CA ASP A 30 -6.57 -19.46 2.17
C ASP A 30 -7.90 -18.73 2.38
N ARG A 31 -8.71 -18.67 1.32
CA ARG A 31 -10.01 -17.99 1.34
C ARG A 31 -11.03 -18.65 2.27
N ALA A 32 -10.97 -19.98 2.42
CA ALA A 32 -11.85 -20.69 3.32
C ALA A 32 -11.47 -20.44 4.79
N ALA A 33 -10.18 -20.32 5.07
CA ALA A 33 -9.71 -19.91 6.41
C ALA A 33 -10.16 -18.48 6.75
N LEU A 34 -10.07 -17.54 5.78
CA LEU A 34 -10.58 -16.18 5.95
C LEU A 34 -12.09 -16.16 6.23
N ALA A 35 -12.90 -16.88 5.45
CA ALA A 35 -14.34 -16.98 5.63
C ALA A 35 -14.73 -17.55 7.01
N SER A 36 -13.93 -18.47 7.55
CA SER A 36 -14.14 -19.02 8.90
C SER A 36 -13.88 -17.99 10.01
N LEU A 37 -12.97 -17.05 9.78
CA LEU A 37 -12.65 -15.99 10.73
C LEU A 37 -13.62 -14.80 10.63
N LEU A 38 -14.16 -14.54 9.45
CA LEU A 38 -15.04 -13.41 9.12
C LEU A 38 -16.33 -13.90 8.46
N PRO A 39 -17.21 -14.60 9.18
CA PRO A 39 -18.41 -15.21 8.59
C PRO A 39 -19.37 -14.23 7.91
N GLN A 40 -19.28 -12.93 8.26
CA GLN A 40 -20.12 -11.87 7.70
C GLN A 40 -19.63 -11.30 6.36
N HIS A 41 -18.43 -11.73 5.89
CA HIS A 41 -17.78 -11.25 4.67
C HIS A 41 -17.64 -12.34 3.60
N THR A 42 -18.61 -13.24 3.51
CA THR A 42 -18.56 -14.44 2.65
C THR A 42 -18.82 -14.17 1.16
N GLU A 43 -19.16 -12.95 0.75
CA GLU A 43 -19.39 -12.63 -0.66
C GLU A 43 -18.19 -11.88 -1.27
N GLU A 44 -17.61 -12.46 -2.32
CA GLU A 44 -16.53 -11.93 -3.17
C GLU A 44 -15.50 -11.03 -2.44
N THR A 45 -14.66 -11.66 -1.66
CA THR A 45 -13.55 -10.97 -1.00
C THR A 45 -12.53 -10.46 -2.02
N ALA A 46 -12.02 -9.28 -1.81
CA ALA A 46 -10.85 -8.76 -2.51
C ALA A 46 -9.68 -9.75 -2.46
N ASP A 47 -8.71 -9.62 -3.37
CA ASP A 47 -7.49 -10.44 -3.36
C ASP A 47 -6.53 -10.06 -2.23
N GLU A 48 -6.78 -8.95 -1.54
CA GLU A 48 -6.15 -8.56 -0.29
C GLU A 48 -7.19 -7.98 0.70
N GLN A 49 -6.95 -8.14 1.99
CA GLN A 49 -7.75 -7.52 3.05
C GLN A 49 -6.97 -7.49 4.36
N VAL A 50 -6.97 -6.34 5.04
CA VAL A 50 -6.57 -6.27 6.45
C VAL A 50 -7.80 -6.20 7.32
N PHE A 51 -7.81 -6.96 8.40
CA PHE A 51 -8.92 -6.97 9.35
C PHE A 51 -8.43 -6.93 10.79
N VAL A 52 -9.27 -6.34 11.64
CA VAL A 52 -9.07 -6.28 13.08
C VAL A 52 -10.30 -6.88 13.74
N VAL A 53 -10.12 -7.96 14.47
CA VAL A 53 -11.19 -8.62 15.24
C VAL A 53 -10.98 -8.32 16.71
N GLN A 54 -11.98 -7.73 17.34
CA GLN A 54 -11.97 -7.46 18.77
C GLN A 54 -12.92 -8.43 19.48
N SER A 55 -12.42 -9.19 20.46
CA SER A 55 -13.21 -10.15 21.24
C SER A 55 -12.74 -10.11 22.70
N GLU A 56 -13.66 -9.87 23.64
CA GLU A 56 -13.49 -9.98 25.10
C GLU A 56 -12.15 -9.43 25.65
N GLY A 57 -11.66 -8.31 25.11
CA GLY A 57 -10.40 -7.67 25.52
C GLY A 57 -9.17 -8.03 24.68
N ASP A 58 -9.29 -9.02 23.80
CA ASP A 58 -8.24 -9.36 22.81
C ASP A 58 -8.47 -8.64 21.48
N VAL A 59 -7.40 -8.13 20.90
CA VAL A 59 -7.38 -7.57 19.54
C VAL A 59 -6.53 -8.46 18.65
N ARG A 60 -7.15 -9.02 17.63
CA ARG A 60 -6.47 -9.83 16.62
C ARG A 60 -6.42 -9.07 15.30
N ILE A 61 -5.25 -8.98 14.73
CA ILE A 61 -5.03 -8.41 13.40
C ILE A 61 -4.71 -9.56 12.44
N GLY A 62 -5.25 -9.51 11.24
CA GLY A 62 -4.91 -10.45 10.18
C GLY A 62 -4.75 -9.72 8.86
N VAL A 63 -3.91 -10.26 8.00
CA VAL A 63 -3.67 -9.81 6.63
C VAL A 63 -3.99 -10.98 5.71
N TYR A 64 -5.01 -10.81 4.90
CA TYR A 64 -5.31 -11.74 3.83
C TYR A 64 -4.66 -11.27 2.54
N ILE A 65 -3.96 -12.16 1.87
CA ILE A 65 -3.50 -11.99 0.49
C ILE A 65 -3.73 -13.33 -0.21
N ASP A 66 -4.48 -13.33 -1.30
CA ASP A 66 -4.84 -14.54 -2.01
C ASP A 66 -3.59 -15.33 -2.43
N GLY A 67 -3.58 -16.63 -2.15
CA GLY A 67 -2.45 -17.51 -2.43
C GLY A 67 -2.03 -17.50 -3.89
N ALA A 68 -2.99 -17.34 -4.84
CA ALA A 68 -2.69 -17.25 -6.25
C ALA A 68 -1.91 -15.98 -6.62
N VAL A 69 -2.14 -14.85 -5.92
CA VAL A 69 -1.33 -13.62 -6.08
C VAL A 69 0.12 -13.91 -5.68
N LEU A 70 0.34 -14.55 -4.54
CA LEU A 70 1.68 -14.87 -4.05
C LEU A 70 2.41 -15.88 -4.96
N GLU A 71 1.68 -16.82 -5.54
CA GLU A 71 2.23 -17.77 -6.54
C GLU A 71 2.68 -17.05 -7.80
N ARG A 72 1.84 -16.13 -8.35
CA ARG A 72 2.20 -15.35 -9.53
C ARG A 72 3.41 -14.46 -9.27
N LEU A 73 3.47 -13.80 -8.11
CA LEU A 73 4.63 -13.01 -7.69
C LEU A 73 5.90 -13.84 -7.48
N THR A 74 5.76 -15.12 -7.11
CA THR A 74 6.92 -16.03 -7.01
C THR A 74 7.48 -16.37 -8.39
N ARG A 75 6.60 -16.54 -9.40
CA ARG A 75 7.00 -16.83 -10.79
C ARG A 75 7.56 -15.60 -11.51
N ALA A 76 6.95 -14.44 -11.30
CA ALA A 76 7.35 -13.15 -11.89
C ALA A 76 7.69 -12.14 -10.79
N ASN A 77 8.89 -12.29 -10.20
CA ASN A 77 9.29 -11.56 -9.00
C ASN A 77 9.51 -10.05 -9.29
N PRO A 78 8.64 -9.14 -8.82
CA PRO A 78 8.75 -7.70 -9.04
C PRO A 78 9.99 -7.07 -8.38
N LEU A 79 10.57 -7.71 -7.38
CA LEU A 79 11.80 -7.24 -6.74
C LEU A 79 13.05 -7.47 -7.62
N GLN A 80 12.95 -8.39 -8.61
CA GLN A 80 13.97 -8.59 -9.63
C GLN A 80 13.68 -7.73 -10.86
N ALA A 81 12.42 -7.76 -11.35
CA ALA A 81 12.01 -6.97 -12.51
C ALA A 81 10.51 -6.60 -12.37
N LEU A 82 10.25 -5.35 -12.01
CA LEU A 82 8.89 -4.80 -12.03
C LEU A 82 8.51 -4.46 -13.48
N SER A 83 7.38 -4.99 -13.94
CA SER A 83 6.87 -4.84 -15.30
C SER A 83 5.34 -4.80 -15.30
N ASP A 84 4.74 -4.54 -16.46
CA ASP A 84 3.29 -4.55 -16.64
C ASP A 84 2.64 -5.90 -16.28
N GLU A 85 3.38 -6.98 -16.46
CA GLU A 85 2.88 -8.34 -16.22
C GLU A 85 2.68 -8.65 -14.72
N ASN A 86 3.47 -8.01 -13.84
CA ASN A 86 3.41 -8.26 -12.41
C ASN A 86 3.02 -7.02 -11.58
N LEU A 87 2.79 -5.87 -12.20
CA LEU A 87 2.46 -4.62 -11.50
C LEU A 87 1.17 -4.74 -10.68
N HIS A 88 0.15 -5.40 -11.22
CA HIS A 88 -1.12 -5.58 -10.51
C HIS A 88 -0.93 -6.42 -9.24
N ASP A 89 -0.34 -7.60 -9.36
CA ASP A 89 -0.09 -8.49 -8.21
C ASP A 89 0.85 -7.84 -7.18
N TYR A 90 1.86 -7.08 -7.67
CA TYR A 90 2.73 -6.28 -6.81
C TYR A 90 1.92 -5.25 -6.02
N CYS A 91 1.01 -4.51 -6.66
CA CYS A 91 0.16 -3.52 -5.99
C CYS A 91 -0.74 -4.18 -4.94
N THR A 92 -1.38 -5.31 -5.27
CA THR A 92 -2.22 -6.07 -4.33
C THR A 92 -1.43 -6.52 -3.10
N ALA A 93 -0.26 -7.14 -3.29
CA ALA A 93 0.55 -7.57 -2.17
C ALA A 93 1.11 -6.41 -1.34
N LEU A 94 1.53 -5.32 -2.02
CA LEU A 94 2.04 -4.14 -1.30
C LEU A 94 0.95 -3.42 -0.53
N GLU A 95 -0.29 -3.41 -1.00
CA GLU A 95 -1.45 -2.84 -0.31
C GLU A 95 -1.66 -3.51 1.04
N GLY A 96 -1.75 -4.85 1.08
CA GLY A 96 -1.89 -5.59 2.35
C GLY A 96 -0.69 -5.38 3.28
N VAL A 97 0.55 -5.37 2.73
CA VAL A 97 1.75 -5.07 3.54
C VAL A 97 1.74 -3.63 4.05
N SER A 98 1.29 -2.67 3.25
CA SER A 98 1.18 -1.26 3.63
C SER A 98 0.17 -1.06 4.75
N HIS A 99 -1.02 -1.63 4.63
CA HIS A 99 -2.05 -1.59 5.66
C HIS A 99 -1.51 -2.13 6.99
N PHE A 100 -0.89 -3.31 6.96
CA PHE A 100 -0.28 -3.90 8.15
C PHE A 100 0.81 -3.00 8.74
N HIS A 101 1.76 -2.57 7.91
CA HIS A 101 2.91 -1.76 8.34
C HIS A 101 2.45 -0.44 8.99
N TYR A 102 1.51 0.25 8.34
CA TYR A 102 0.99 1.53 8.83
C TYR A 102 0.18 1.39 10.11
N LEU A 103 -0.64 0.33 10.22
CA LEU A 103 -1.38 0.01 11.44
C LEU A 103 -0.43 -0.29 12.59
N MET A 104 0.55 -1.18 12.41
CA MET A 104 1.50 -1.55 13.46
C MET A 104 2.33 -0.35 13.92
N TRP A 105 2.80 0.47 12.97
CA TRP A 105 3.53 1.70 13.28
C TRP A 105 2.66 2.71 14.06
N SER A 106 1.39 2.84 13.72
CA SER A 106 0.44 3.76 14.37
C SER A 106 0.03 3.27 15.75
N LEU A 107 -0.23 1.96 15.93
CA LEU A 107 -0.57 1.33 17.21
C LEU A 107 0.54 1.55 18.25
N LYS A 108 1.80 1.35 17.86
CA LYS A 108 2.96 1.61 18.74
C LYS A 108 2.98 3.06 19.25
N ARG A 109 2.36 3.99 18.52
CA ARG A 109 2.28 5.43 18.86
C ARG A 109 0.93 5.85 19.42
N GLN A 110 0.06 4.87 19.72
CA GLN A 110 -1.30 5.10 20.25
C GLN A 110 -2.11 6.06 19.36
N ARG A 111 -1.90 5.96 18.02
CA ARG A 111 -2.62 6.78 17.04
C ARG A 111 -3.85 6.04 16.52
N ASN A 112 -4.97 6.76 16.47
CA ASN A 112 -6.12 6.31 15.71
C ASN A 112 -5.87 6.53 14.22
N VAL A 113 -6.24 5.54 13.42
CA VAL A 113 -6.15 5.57 11.96
C VAL A 113 -7.56 5.41 11.39
N SER A 114 -7.98 6.34 10.52
CA SER A 114 -9.25 6.19 9.80
C SER A 114 -9.07 5.27 8.59
N LEU A 115 -10.15 4.65 8.13
CA LEU A 115 -10.10 3.81 6.92
C LEU A 115 -9.61 4.61 5.71
N LEU A 116 -10.08 5.85 5.52
CA LEU A 116 -9.60 6.70 4.43
C LEU A 116 -8.09 7.00 4.53
N GLU A 117 -7.58 7.21 5.74
CA GLU A 117 -6.14 7.41 5.97
C GLU A 117 -5.32 6.16 5.60
N LEU A 118 -5.87 4.98 5.90
CA LEU A 118 -5.25 3.70 5.59
C LEU A 118 -5.16 3.49 4.07
N GLU A 119 -6.29 3.65 3.37
CA GLU A 119 -6.36 3.54 1.91
C GLU A 119 -5.45 4.57 1.21
N LEU A 120 -5.51 5.83 1.66
CA LEU A 120 -4.67 6.89 1.12
C LEU A 120 -3.17 6.57 1.26
N GLN A 121 -2.77 6.01 2.41
CA GLN A 121 -1.38 5.63 2.62
C GLN A 121 -0.98 4.48 1.70
N ALA A 122 -1.83 3.47 1.53
CA ALA A 122 -1.55 2.34 0.65
C ALA A 122 -1.41 2.77 -0.82
N GLU A 123 -2.26 3.67 -1.28
CA GLU A 123 -2.15 4.24 -2.64
C GLU A 123 -0.82 4.99 -2.85
N VAL A 124 -0.38 5.77 -1.86
CA VAL A 124 0.92 6.44 -1.90
C VAL A 124 2.06 5.42 -1.88
N ASP A 125 1.95 4.37 -1.08
CA ASP A 125 2.97 3.32 -0.95
C ASP A 125 3.15 2.52 -2.23
N LYS A 126 2.06 2.20 -2.94
CA LYS A 126 2.10 1.56 -4.26
C LYS A 126 2.95 2.36 -5.24
N TYR A 127 2.73 3.67 -5.30
CA TYR A 127 3.51 4.56 -6.15
C TYR A 127 4.97 4.70 -5.68
N ALA A 128 5.18 4.98 -4.40
CA ALA A 128 6.51 5.20 -3.83
C ALA A 128 7.40 3.95 -3.94
N GLY A 129 6.83 2.78 -3.67
CA GLY A 129 7.50 1.51 -3.81
C GLY A 129 7.85 1.18 -5.26
N ALA A 130 6.91 1.43 -6.21
CA ALA A 130 7.20 1.26 -7.63
C ALA A 130 8.31 2.20 -8.11
N VAL A 131 8.30 3.48 -7.71
CA VAL A 131 9.38 4.43 -8.00
C VAL A 131 10.72 3.92 -7.48
N ALA A 132 10.76 3.44 -6.23
CA ALA A 132 11.99 2.91 -5.65
C ALA A 132 12.52 1.68 -6.39
N LEU A 133 11.63 0.76 -6.79
CA LEU A 133 12.00 -0.43 -7.56
C LEU A 133 12.50 -0.06 -8.97
N PHE A 134 11.75 0.75 -9.72
CA PHE A 134 12.19 1.18 -11.06
C PHE A 134 13.51 1.95 -11.03
N THR A 135 13.69 2.82 -10.02
CA THR A 135 14.95 3.55 -9.84
C THR A 135 16.13 2.60 -9.66
N ARG A 136 15.98 1.52 -8.88
CA ARG A 136 17.01 0.51 -8.66
C ARG A 136 17.24 -0.39 -9.89
N GLN A 137 16.16 -0.75 -10.60
CA GLN A 137 16.18 -1.72 -11.69
C GLN A 137 16.50 -1.10 -13.06
N ARG A 138 16.26 0.19 -13.24
CA ARG A 138 16.39 0.91 -14.52
C ARG A 138 17.27 2.16 -14.42
N GLU A 139 18.27 2.13 -13.56
CA GLU A 139 19.24 3.23 -13.42
C GLU A 139 18.60 4.63 -13.29
N GLY A 140 17.51 4.71 -12.53
CA GLY A 140 16.77 5.96 -12.29
C GLY A 140 15.70 6.29 -13.35
N HIS A 141 15.50 5.46 -14.37
CA HIS A 141 14.50 5.70 -15.40
C HIS A 141 13.13 5.18 -14.97
N LEU A 142 12.18 6.09 -14.83
CA LEU A 142 10.79 5.76 -14.51
C LEU A 142 9.95 5.63 -15.79
N PRO A 143 9.04 4.65 -15.88
CA PRO A 143 8.08 4.59 -16.98
C PRO A 143 7.25 5.90 -17.00
N PRO A 144 7.14 6.58 -18.17
CA PRO A 144 6.39 7.85 -18.27
C PRO A 144 4.94 7.71 -17.81
N GLU A 145 4.32 6.56 -18.08
CA GLU A 145 2.92 6.28 -17.75
C GLU A 145 2.72 5.73 -16.33
N LEU A 146 3.75 5.57 -15.50
CA LEU A 146 3.63 4.93 -14.17
C LEU A 146 2.51 5.56 -13.34
N HIS A 147 2.48 6.88 -13.26
CA HIS A 147 1.42 7.60 -12.53
C HIS A 147 0.03 7.32 -13.12
N THR A 148 -0.11 7.37 -14.44
CA THR A 148 -1.39 7.10 -15.11
C THR A 148 -1.86 5.67 -14.87
N ARG A 149 -0.96 4.69 -14.93
CA ARG A 149 -1.27 3.28 -14.69
C ARG A 149 -1.75 3.02 -13.27
N LEU A 150 -1.12 3.64 -12.27
CA LEU A 150 -1.46 3.42 -10.86
C LEU A 150 -2.73 4.16 -10.41
N PHE A 151 -3.05 5.32 -11.02
CA PHE A 151 -4.14 6.17 -10.51
C PHE A 151 -5.31 6.37 -11.47
N HIS A 152 -5.13 6.15 -12.78
CA HIS A 152 -6.19 6.39 -13.78
C HIS A 152 -6.68 5.12 -14.47
N ALA A 153 -5.94 4.01 -14.37
CA ALA A 153 -6.34 2.71 -14.90
C ALA A 153 -6.90 1.78 -13.79
N VAL A 154 -7.37 2.35 -12.68
CA VAL A 154 -7.90 1.59 -11.54
C VAL A 154 -9.33 1.16 -11.82
N SER A 155 -9.64 -0.11 -11.60
CA SER A 155 -11.00 -0.64 -11.53
C SER A 155 -11.30 -1.03 -10.09
N PHE A 156 -12.37 -0.48 -9.54
CA PHE A 156 -12.84 -0.86 -8.20
C PHE A 156 -13.73 -2.10 -8.29
N LEU A 157 -13.74 -2.90 -7.23
CA LEU A 157 -14.58 -4.09 -7.15
C LEU A 157 -16.06 -3.72 -7.39
N PRO A 158 -16.79 -4.49 -8.20
CA PRO A 158 -18.16 -4.15 -8.59
C PRO A 158 -19.15 -4.17 -7.41
N HIS A 159 -18.85 -4.91 -6.35
CA HIS A 159 -19.74 -5.16 -5.21
C HIS A 159 -19.45 -4.27 -3.99
N LEU A 160 -18.59 -3.28 -4.13
CA LEU A 160 -18.37 -2.30 -3.05
C LEU A 160 -19.66 -1.54 -2.74
N ASP A 161 -19.99 -1.39 -1.45
CA ASP A 161 -21.02 -0.46 -1.05
C ASP A 161 -20.64 1.00 -1.42
N ALA A 162 -21.63 1.89 -1.42
CA ALA A 162 -21.43 3.28 -1.82
C ALA A 162 -20.37 3.99 -0.96
N ALA A 163 -20.34 3.75 0.34
CA ALA A 163 -19.40 4.38 1.26
C ALA A 163 -17.98 3.87 1.08
N ALA A 164 -17.80 2.56 0.85
CA ALA A 164 -16.51 1.98 0.54
C ALA A 164 -15.99 2.50 -0.81
N ARG A 165 -16.83 2.51 -1.85
CA ARG A 165 -16.47 3.05 -3.16
C ARG A 165 -16.01 4.52 -3.07
N GLU A 166 -16.79 5.38 -2.42
CA GLU A 166 -16.45 6.79 -2.22
C GLU A 166 -15.09 6.93 -1.50
N ARG A 167 -14.85 6.13 -0.48
CA ARG A 167 -13.57 6.12 0.26
C ARG A 167 -12.39 5.75 -0.62
N TYR A 168 -12.49 4.70 -1.44
CA TYR A 168 -11.44 4.30 -2.37
C TYR A 168 -11.18 5.35 -3.45
N GLU A 169 -12.26 5.89 -4.04
CA GLU A 169 -12.15 6.97 -5.05
C GLU A 169 -11.51 8.23 -4.45
N GLU A 170 -11.86 8.58 -3.21
CA GLU A 170 -11.26 9.72 -2.52
C GLU A 170 -9.78 9.49 -2.20
N ALA A 171 -9.43 8.32 -1.68
CA ALA A 171 -8.05 7.92 -1.40
C ALA A 171 -7.18 7.97 -2.66
N ASN A 172 -7.64 7.34 -3.75
CA ASN A 172 -6.95 7.33 -5.03
C ASN A 172 -6.76 8.74 -5.59
N ARG A 173 -7.80 9.59 -5.57
CA ARG A 173 -7.73 10.97 -6.04
C ARG A 173 -6.71 11.81 -5.25
N HIS A 174 -6.68 11.65 -3.93
CA HIS A 174 -5.74 12.35 -3.06
C HIS A 174 -4.31 11.86 -3.26
N ALA A 175 -4.09 10.55 -3.32
CA ALA A 175 -2.79 9.96 -3.60
C ALA A 175 -2.26 10.38 -4.97
N ALA A 176 -3.09 10.37 -6.00
CA ALA A 176 -2.72 10.81 -7.34
C ALA A 176 -2.18 12.25 -7.35
N ARG A 177 -2.85 13.18 -6.66
CA ARG A 177 -2.39 14.57 -6.54
C ARG A 177 -1.05 14.68 -5.82
N PHE A 178 -0.92 14.00 -4.68
CA PHE A 178 0.30 14.01 -3.91
C PHE A 178 1.48 13.44 -4.70
N CYS A 179 1.32 12.27 -5.28
CA CYS A 179 2.36 11.59 -6.05
C CYS A 179 2.78 12.37 -7.29
N ARG A 180 1.82 13.02 -7.97
CA ARG A 180 2.13 13.94 -9.10
C ARG A 180 2.97 15.12 -8.65
N SER A 181 2.58 15.78 -7.56
CA SER A 181 3.36 16.88 -6.98
C SER A 181 4.79 16.46 -6.64
N LEU A 182 4.95 15.27 -6.04
CA LEU A 182 6.27 14.70 -5.74
C LEU A 182 7.08 14.44 -7.01
N GLN A 183 6.45 13.89 -8.05
CA GLN A 183 7.10 13.61 -9.33
C GLN A 183 7.61 14.89 -9.99
N GLU A 184 6.77 15.89 -10.09
CA GLU A 184 7.11 17.18 -10.72
C GLU A 184 8.20 17.93 -9.98
N ARG A 185 8.17 17.91 -8.64
CA ARG A 185 9.12 18.66 -7.80
C ARG A 185 10.46 17.98 -7.65
N PHE A 186 10.53 16.65 -7.63
CA PHE A 186 11.72 15.92 -7.17
C PHE A 186 12.22 14.83 -8.09
N LEU A 187 11.37 14.27 -8.96
CA LEU A 187 11.73 13.14 -9.83
C LEU A 187 11.95 13.54 -11.30
N ASN A 188 11.89 14.83 -11.60
CA ASN A 188 12.21 15.31 -12.94
C ASN A 188 13.72 15.07 -13.21
N PRO A 189 14.10 14.42 -14.33
CA PRO A 189 15.49 14.10 -14.63
C PRO A 189 16.45 15.30 -14.61
N ARG A 190 15.93 16.49 -14.93
CA ARG A 190 16.72 17.74 -14.94
C ARG A 190 16.91 18.36 -13.55
N ARG A 191 16.14 17.92 -12.54
CA ARG A 191 16.11 18.53 -11.20
C ARG A 191 15.91 17.48 -10.10
N SER A 192 16.37 16.24 -10.34
CA SER A 192 16.19 15.15 -9.38
C SER A 192 16.81 15.48 -8.03
N ARG A 193 16.02 15.29 -6.97
CA ARG A 193 16.42 15.51 -5.57
C ARG A 193 15.84 14.39 -4.70
N PRO A 194 16.41 13.18 -4.81
CA PRO A 194 15.88 11.99 -4.16
C PRO A 194 15.80 12.13 -2.64
N GLU A 195 16.72 12.83 -2.00
CA GLU A 195 16.70 13.10 -0.56
C GLU A 195 15.49 13.97 -0.14
N LYS A 196 15.08 14.92 -0.97
CA LYS A 196 13.89 15.75 -0.71
C LYS A 196 12.60 14.98 -0.96
N TRP A 197 12.59 14.13 -1.98
CA TRP A 197 11.48 13.22 -2.25
C TRP A 197 11.22 12.30 -1.04
N LEU A 198 12.27 11.65 -0.52
CA LEU A 198 12.17 10.83 0.69
C LEU A 198 11.73 11.63 1.92
N ALA A 199 12.24 12.84 2.11
CA ALA A 199 11.86 13.68 3.24
C ALA A 199 10.35 14.03 3.21
N GLU A 200 9.79 14.36 2.02
CA GLU A 200 8.36 14.64 1.87
C GLU A 200 7.50 13.39 2.08
N LEU A 201 7.91 12.23 1.56
CA LEU A 201 7.23 10.96 1.82
C LEU A 201 7.19 10.63 3.32
N ARG A 202 8.33 10.76 4.00
CA ARG A 202 8.44 10.52 5.45
C ARG A 202 7.59 11.49 6.26
N ARG A 203 7.53 12.75 5.84
CA ARG A 203 6.66 13.75 6.46
C ARG A 203 5.19 13.37 6.30
N PHE A 204 4.77 13.04 5.08
CA PHE A 204 3.41 12.63 4.77
C PHE A 204 2.99 11.37 5.55
N PHE A 205 3.84 10.36 5.61
CA PHE A 205 3.59 9.12 6.37
C PHE A 205 3.32 9.40 7.86
N ARG A 206 4.04 10.36 8.46
CA ARG A 206 3.89 10.70 9.87
C ARG A 206 2.68 11.59 10.18
N CYS A 207 2.09 12.23 9.19
CA CYS A 207 0.92 13.07 9.35
C CYS A 207 -0.33 12.24 9.65
N GLY A 208 -1.23 12.76 10.48
CA GLY A 208 -2.57 12.19 10.67
C GLY A 208 -3.53 12.61 9.55
N HIS A 209 -4.71 11.97 9.53
CA HIS A 209 -5.72 12.16 8.49
C HIS A 209 -5.94 13.63 8.08
N GLN A 210 -6.30 14.48 9.04
CA GLN A 210 -6.62 15.90 8.75
C GLN A 210 -5.44 16.68 8.15
N GLU A 211 -4.22 16.34 8.58
CA GLU A 211 -3.03 17.01 8.08
C GLU A 211 -2.67 16.53 6.68
N LYS A 212 -2.80 15.22 6.41
CA LYS A 212 -2.68 14.66 5.06
C LYS A 212 -3.62 15.38 4.10
N ILE A 213 -4.91 15.48 4.42
CA ILE A 213 -5.90 16.16 3.57
C ILE A 213 -5.57 17.65 3.39
N ARG A 214 -5.16 18.37 4.44
CA ARG A 214 -4.74 19.78 4.31
C ARG A 214 -3.56 19.98 3.37
N GLN A 215 -2.58 19.08 3.38
CA GLN A 215 -1.44 19.15 2.45
C GLN A 215 -1.83 18.93 0.99
N LEU A 216 -2.98 18.30 0.74
CA LEU A 216 -3.49 17.99 -0.61
C LEU A 216 -4.44 19.07 -1.15
N ALA A 217 -4.88 20.00 -0.30
CA ALA A 217 -5.77 21.11 -0.66
C ALA A 217 -5.02 22.34 -1.19
N VAL A 218 -3.69 22.32 -1.18
CA VAL A 218 -2.80 23.37 -1.69
C VAL A 218 -2.22 22.94 -3.05
#